data_2192ee6bc5c9bf914c80a0a0714b159b
#
_entry.id   2192ee6bc5c9bf914c80a0a0714b159b
#
_cell.length_a   1.000
_cell.length_b   1.000
_cell.length_c   1.000
_cell.angle_alpha   90.00
_cell.angle_beta   90.00
_cell.angle_gamma   90.00
#
_symmetry.space_group_name_H-M   'P 1'
#
loop_
_entity.id
_entity.type
_entity.pdbx_description
1 polymer ?
#
loop_
_entity_poly.entity_id
_entity_poly.type
_entity_poly.pdbx_seq_one_letter_code
_entity_poly.pdbx_strand_id
1 'polypeptide(L)'
;MDKIKLIEITARLMESPKGILAIDESLLTCGKRFETLGVPNTEEKRRDYRELLVTAPDIEKYISGYIFFDETIKQFTKEKRTFTSILQTKGVNIGIKVDQGLTDLSLHPGEKITQGLDGLSERLKEYKNMGATFAKWRAVYTIGENTPSEDCMRENARVLGKYAALCQEFSIVPIIEPEVLIDGDHNIEKCYEVTSKNFDIIFAEMWKLGVFIPGVILKTSMILPGKDAAEKASPEKIAEATLRCLKAHVPVGIGGIVXXXXXXRRTSGRSRYFEFERHASGRAASVAAYIFLRAGHSKSRITKLGEESGRH
;
A
#
# COMPACT_ATOMS: atom_id res chain seq x y z
N MET A 1 1.40 16.13 17.78
CA MET A 1 0.70 15.91 16.49
C MET A 1 0.30 17.25 15.88
N ASP A 2 0.70 17.51 14.64
CA ASP A 2 0.34 18.71 13.88
C ASP A 2 -0.73 18.33 12.84
N LYS A 3 -1.98 18.61 13.17
CA LYS A 3 -3.14 18.24 12.34
C LYS A 3 -3.15 18.95 10.99
N ILE A 4 -2.71 20.23 10.95
CA ILE A 4 -2.66 21.02 9.71
C ILE A 4 -1.67 20.37 8.74
N LYS A 5 -0.48 20.07 9.23
CA LYS A 5 0.56 19.39 8.44
C LYS A 5 0.10 18.04 7.91
N LEU A 6 -0.62 17.25 8.74
CA LEU A 6 -1.17 15.96 8.28
C LEU A 6 -2.16 16.15 7.12
N ILE A 7 -3.06 17.14 7.22
CA ILE A 7 -4.01 17.45 6.14
C ILE A 7 -3.28 17.87 4.86
N GLU A 8 -2.28 18.75 4.99
CA GLU A 8 -1.49 19.23 3.83
C GLU A 8 -0.77 18.07 3.12
N ILE A 9 -0.12 17.19 3.90
CA ILE A 9 0.58 16.02 3.32
C ILE A 9 -0.44 15.10 2.63
N THR A 10 -1.56 14.83 3.30
CA THR A 10 -2.61 13.98 2.74
C THR A 10 -3.15 14.57 1.43
N ALA A 11 -3.43 15.88 1.40
CA ALA A 11 -3.91 16.57 0.19
C ALA A 11 -2.90 16.43 -0.97
N ARG A 12 -1.60 16.63 -0.69
CA ARG A 12 -0.57 16.45 -1.72
C ARG A 12 -0.47 15.00 -2.21
N LEU A 13 -0.60 14.03 -1.30
CA LEU A 13 -0.58 12.61 -1.68
C LEU A 13 -1.77 12.23 -2.56
N MET A 14 -2.92 12.87 -2.32
CA MET A 14 -4.18 12.60 -3.03
C MET A 14 -4.40 13.56 -4.22
N GLU A 15 -3.40 14.32 -4.63
CA GLU A 15 -3.48 15.27 -5.75
C GLU A 15 -3.75 14.55 -7.08
N SER A 16 -4.89 14.85 -7.71
CA SER A 16 -5.23 14.31 -9.03
C SER A 16 -4.44 15.01 -10.14
N PRO A 17 -3.98 14.33 -11.19
CA PRO A 17 -4.18 12.89 -11.49
C PRO A 17 -3.01 11.98 -11.06
N LYS A 18 -2.31 12.35 -10.01
CA LYS A 18 -1.11 11.62 -9.56
C LYS A 18 -1.47 10.39 -8.71
N GLY A 19 -0.54 9.43 -8.66
CA GLY A 19 -0.66 8.24 -7.82
C GLY A 19 0.50 8.09 -6.85
N ILE A 20 0.41 7.10 -5.96
CA ILE A 20 1.50 6.74 -5.03
C ILE A 20 2.18 5.49 -5.58
N LEU A 21 3.50 5.54 -5.74
CA LEU A 21 4.28 4.41 -6.26
C LEU A 21 4.91 3.61 -5.12
N ALA A 22 4.52 2.33 -5.02
CA ALA A 22 5.10 1.43 -4.02
C ALA A 22 6.33 0.72 -4.61
N ILE A 23 7.50 0.98 -4.01
CA ILE A 23 8.78 0.28 -4.31
C ILE A 23 9.35 -0.27 -2.99
N ASP A 24 8.44 -0.75 -2.15
CA ASP A 24 8.72 -1.18 -0.78
C ASP A 24 8.83 -2.70 -0.62
N GLU A 25 9.12 -3.40 -1.73
CA GLU A 25 9.34 -4.84 -1.68
C GLU A 25 10.45 -5.19 -0.70
N SER A 26 10.16 -6.17 0.18
CA SER A 26 11.19 -6.74 1.06
C SER A 26 12.29 -7.42 0.21
N LEU A 27 13.42 -7.70 0.83
CA LEU A 27 14.54 -8.38 0.16
C LEU A 27 14.08 -9.70 -0.48
N LEU A 28 13.25 -10.47 0.23
CA LEU A 28 12.71 -11.74 -0.27
C LEU A 28 11.77 -11.53 -1.47
N THR A 29 10.90 -10.53 -1.40
CA THR A 29 9.95 -10.25 -2.48
C THR A 29 10.69 -9.76 -3.73
N CYS A 30 11.70 -8.90 -3.54
CA CYS A 30 12.54 -8.41 -4.63
C CYS A 30 13.31 -9.59 -5.26
N GLY A 31 13.88 -10.46 -4.43
CA GLY A 31 14.60 -11.66 -4.86
C GLY A 31 13.76 -12.56 -5.75
N LYS A 32 12.53 -12.86 -5.34
CA LYS A 32 11.59 -13.68 -6.14
C LYS A 32 11.32 -13.07 -7.51
N ARG A 33 11.24 -11.73 -7.60
CA ARG A 33 11.04 -11.04 -8.89
C ARG A 33 12.29 -11.12 -9.76
N PHE A 34 13.46 -10.89 -9.16
CA PHE A 34 14.74 -10.93 -9.86
C PHE A 34 15.03 -12.34 -10.40
N GLU A 35 14.71 -13.36 -9.63
CA GLU A 35 14.86 -14.76 -10.02
C GLU A 35 14.14 -15.06 -11.36
N THR A 36 12.92 -14.57 -11.52
CA THR A 36 12.16 -14.78 -12.77
C THR A 36 12.78 -14.09 -13.98
N LEU A 37 13.74 -13.19 -13.75
CA LEU A 37 14.42 -12.41 -14.79
C LEU A 37 15.91 -12.76 -14.88
N GLY A 38 16.37 -13.75 -14.13
CA GLY A 38 17.78 -14.13 -14.10
C GLY A 38 18.71 -13.08 -13.49
N VAL A 39 18.18 -12.17 -12.68
CA VAL A 39 18.96 -11.08 -12.06
C VAL A 39 19.37 -11.50 -10.64
N PRO A 40 20.66 -11.40 -10.27
CA PRO A 40 21.09 -11.71 -8.91
C PRO A 40 20.43 -10.78 -7.87
N ASN A 41 20.03 -11.34 -6.72
CA ASN A 41 19.42 -10.56 -5.64
C ASN A 41 20.50 -9.96 -4.71
N THR A 42 21.28 -9.03 -5.23
CA THR A 42 22.27 -8.29 -4.45
C THR A 42 21.73 -6.90 -4.08
N GLU A 43 22.28 -6.29 -3.05
CA GLU A 43 21.94 -4.92 -2.64
C GLU A 43 22.14 -3.95 -3.82
N GLU A 44 23.24 -4.09 -4.55
CA GLU A 44 23.55 -3.26 -5.73
C GLU A 44 22.45 -3.36 -6.78
N LYS A 45 22.02 -4.59 -7.13
CA LYS A 45 20.97 -4.78 -8.14
C LYS A 45 19.60 -4.25 -7.66
N ARG A 46 19.31 -4.39 -6.37
CA ARG A 46 18.09 -3.77 -5.79
C ARG A 46 18.18 -2.24 -5.83
N ARG A 47 19.35 -1.67 -5.51
CA ARG A 47 19.58 -0.23 -5.63
C ARG A 47 19.41 0.22 -7.08
N ASP A 48 20.06 -0.44 -8.04
CA ASP A 48 19.95 -0.11 -9.49
C ASP A 48 18.49 -0.12 -9.94
N TYR A 49 17.72 -1.14 -9.53
CA TYR A 49 16.29 -1.24 -9.82
C TYR A 49 15.52 -0.03 -9.25
N ARG A 50 15.77 0.34 -8.00
CA ARG A 50 15.10 1.49 -7.36
C ARG A 50 15.55 2.81 -7.97
N GLU A 51 16.82 2.92 -8.33
CA GLU A 51 17.37 4.11 -8.98
C GLU A 51 16.63 4.41 -10.30
N LEU A 52 16.41 3.40 -11.14
CA LEU A 52 15.65 3.54 -12.38
C LEU A 52 14.27 4.17 -12.16
N LEU A 53 13.62 3.82 -11.05
CA LEU A 53 12.27 4.31 -10.75
C LEU A 53 12.29 5.72 -10.17
N VAL A 54 13.27 6.02 -9.31
CA VAL A 54 13.38 7.33 -8.63
C VAL A 54 13.87 8.41 -9.60
N THR A 55 14.74 8.03 -10.57
CA THR A 55 15.33 8.98 -11.53
C THR A 55 14.55 9.09 -12.83
N ALA A 56 13.42 8.39 -12.96
CA ALA A 56 12.60 8.45 -14.17
C ALA A 56 12.26 9.91 -14.53
N PRO A 57 12.43 10.29 -15.82
CA PRO A 57 12.11 11.67 -16.23
C PRO A 57 10.64 12.02 -15.96
N ASP A 58 10.39 13.24 -15.53
CA ASP A 58 9.03 13.80 -15.33
C ASP A 58 8.14 13.01 -14.36
N ILE A 59 8.74 12.17 -13.51
CA ILE A 59 7.97 11.29 -12.63
C ILE A 59 7.04 12.09 -11.69
N GLU A 60 7.43 13.31 -11.33
CA GLU A 60 6.66 14.22 -10.48
C GLU A 60 5.34 14.67 -11.11
N LYS A 61 5.17 14.49 -12.41
CA LYS A 61 3.90 14.76 -13.10
C LYS A 61 2.86 13.66 -12.84
N TYR A 62 3.31 12.47 -12.48
CA TYR A 62 2.46 11.27 -12.35
C TYR A 62 2.42 10.69 -10.96
N ILE A 63 3.45 10.96 -10.13
CA ILE A 63 3.61 10.33 -8.81
C ILE A 63 3.66 11.42 -7.73
N SER A 64 2.74 11.33 -6.79
CA SER A 64 2.64 12.22 -5.63
C SER A 64 3.51 11.77 -4.45
N GLY A 65 3.81 10.45 -4.39
CA GLY A 65 4.62 9.89 -3.31
C GLY A 65 5.18 8.52 -3.63
N TYR A 66 6.31 8.19 -3.01
CA TYR A 66 6.94 6.87 -3.10
C TYR A 66 6.89 6.19 -1.74
N ILE A 67 6.55 4.89 -1.70
CA ILE A 67 6.69 4.08 -0.48
C ILE A 67 8.01 3.31 -0.62
N PHE A 68 8.97 3.60 0.24
CA PHE A 68 10.28 2.93 0.28
C PHE A 68 10.30 1.77 1.26
N PHE A 69 11.23 0.85 1.06
CA PHE A 69 11.68 -0.14 2.03
C PHE A 69 12.82 0.48 2.85
N ASP A 70 13.10 -0.05 4.04
CA ASP A 70 14.15 0.48 4.94
C ASP A 70 15.52 0.58 4.25
N GLU A 71 15.94 -0.46 3.53
CA GLU A 71 17.18 -0.45 2.75
C GLU A 71 17.18 0.72 1.75
N THR A 72 16.06 0.90 1.05
CA THR A 72 15.95 1.85 -0.07
C THR A 72 16.03 3.32 0.37
N ILE A 73 15.40 3.67 1.49
CA ILE A 73 15.42 5.07 1.97
C ILE A 73 16.84 5.53 2.34
N LYS A 74 17.73 4.58 2.63
CA LYS A 74 19.13 4.82 3.03
C LYS A 74 20.09 4.81 1.83
N GLN A 75 19.61 4.45 0.63
CA GLN A 75 20.46 4.25 -0.55
C GLN A 75 20.71 5.54 -1.34
N PHE A 76 21.71 5.46 -2.20
CA PHE A 76 22.21 6.55 -3.05
C PHE A 76 22.25 6.11 -4.51
N THR A 77 22.14 7.07 -5.42
CA THR A 77 22.41 6.84 -6.85
C THR A 77 23.90 6.56 -7.06
N LYS A 78 24.25 6.14 -8.26
CA LYS A 78 25.67 6.00 -8.69
C LYS A 78 26.43 7.31 -8.53
N GLU A 79 25.75 8.46 -8.67
CA GLU A 79 26.33 9.80 -8.48
C GLU A 79 26.32 10.28 -7.02
N LYS A 80 26.08 9.37 -6.06
CA LYS A 80 26.14 9.64 -4.62
C LYS A 80 25.05 10.61 -4.10
N ARG A 81 23.95 10.77 -4.83
CA ARG A 81 22.78 11.54 -4.37
C ARG A 81 21.80 10.59 -3.65
N THR A 82 21.27 10.97 -2.50
CA THR A 82 20.26 10.15 -1.82
C THR A 82 18.98 10.11 -2.66
N PHE A 83 18.28 8.98 -2.67
CA PHE A 83 16.98 8.88 -3.33
C PHE A 83 15.98 9.90 -2.76
N THR A 84 16.07 10.14 -1.45
CA THR A 84 15.19 11.11 -0.78
C THR A 84 15.43 12.53 -1.30
N SER A 85 16.71 12.95 -1.47
CA SER A 85 17.01 14.30 -1.97
C SER A 85 16.50 14.52 -3.39
N ILE A 86 16.57 13.49 -4.24
CA ILE A 86 16.07 13.58 -5.62
C ILE A 86 14.56 13.81 -5.62
N LEU A 87 13.81 13.04 -4.83
CA LEU A 87 12.36 13.16 -4.77
C LEU A 87 11.94 14.50 -4.13
N GLN A 88 12.66 14.94 -3.10
CA GLN A 88 12.40 16.22 -2.44
C GLN A 88 12.54 17.40 -3.42
N THR A 89 13.61 17.41 -4.25
CA THR A 89 13.78 18.48 -5.25
C THR A 89 12.67 18.49 -6.32
N LYS A 90 11.98 17.36 -6.49
CA LYS A 90 10.84 17.23 -7.41
C LYS A 90 9.48 17.46 -6.72
N GLY A 91 9.48 17.77 -5.42
CA GLY A 91 8.25 17.98 -4.66
C GLY A 91 7.44 16.70 -4.41
N VAL A 92 8.07 15.52 -4.55
CA VAL A 92 7.41 14.22 -4.38
C VAL A 92 7.54 13.77 -2.92
N ASN A 93 6.43 13.33 -2.33
CA ASN A 93 6.40 12.88 -0.93
C ASN A 93 7.17 11.56 -0.75
N ILE A 94 7.87 11.46 0.38
CA ILE A 94 8.64 10.27 0.74
C ILE A 94 7.87 9.49 1.80
N GLY A 95 7.62 8.22 1.51
CA GLY A 95 6.96 7.29 2.43
C GLY A 95 7.84 6.09 2.73
N ILE A 96 7.51 5.41 3.81
CA ILE A 96 8.29 4.29 4.31
C ILE A 96 7.37 3.15 4.79
N LYS A 97 7.66 1.93 4.34
CA LYS A 97 7.05 0.72 4.90
C LYS A 97 7.70 0.45 6.26
N VAL A 98 6.91 0.53 7.33
CA VAL A 98 7.44 0.39 8.70
C VAL A 98 7.09 -0.94 9.37
N ASP A 99 6.15 -1.71 8.80
CA ASP A 99 5.88 -3.06 9.31
C ASP A 99 7.08 -3.97 9.07
N GLN A 100 7.29 -4.93 9.96
CA GLN A 100 8.43 -5.85 9.94
C GLN A 100 8.01 -7.28 9.53
N GLY A 101 6.88 -7.39 8.82
CA GLY A 101 6.42 -8.66 8.26
C GLY A 101 5.38 -9.35 9.13
N LEU A 102 5.02 -10.54 8.70
CA LEU A 102 3.92 -11.33 9.25
C LEU A 102 4.45 -12.48 10.10
N THR A 103 3.78 -12.73 11.23
CA THR A 103 3.98 -13.94 12.03
C THR A 103 2.63 -14.65 12.19
N ASP A 104 2.66 -15.91 12.60
CA ASP A 104 1.45 -16.63 12.91
C ASP A 104 0.76 -15.99 14.13
N LEU A 105 -0.55 -15.88 14.07
CA LEU A 105 -1.34 -15.42 15.22
C LEU A 105 -1.52 -16.61 16.17
N SER A 106 -1.05 -16.44 17.40
CA SER A 106 -1.15 -17.51 18.43
C SER A 106 -2.59 -18.00 18.59
N LEU A 107 -2.77 -19.30 18.70
CA LEU A 107 -4.07 -19.98 18.88
C LEU A 107 -5.01 -19.90 17.65
N HIS A 108 -4.58 -19.30 16.54
CA HIS A 108 -5.39 -19.14 15.33
C HIS A 108 -4.62 -19.68 14.10
N PRO A 109 -4.59 -21.02 13.91
CA PRO A 109 -3.83 -21.62 12.79
C PRO A 109 -4.20 -21.03 11.43
N GLY A 110 -3.19 -20.66 10.66
CA GLY A 110 -3.38 -20.10 9.31
C GLY A 110 -3.63 -18.59 9.27
N GLU A 111 -3.82 -17.97 10.42
CA GLU A 111 -4.03 -16.51 10.51
C GLU A 111 -2.72 -15.80 10.88
N LYS A 112 -2.61 -14.54 10.49
CA LYS A 112 -1.38 -13.76 10.63
C LYS A 112 -1.61 -12.47 11.39
N ILE A 113 -0.59 -12.08 12.15
CA ILE A 113 -0.50 -10.74 12.73
C ILE A 113 0.76 -10.05 12.22
N THR A 114 0.68 -8.75 11.99
CA THR A 114 1.80 -7.98 11.46
C THR A 114 2.63 -7.41 12.60
N GLN A 115 3.94 -7.61 12.53
CA GLN A 115 4.90 -7.18 13.54
C GLN A 115 5.52 -5.82 13.19
N GLY A 116 6.15 -5.16 14.19
CA GLY A 116 6.93 -3.95 13.98
C GLY A 116 6.56 -2.76 14.86
N LEU A 117 5.71 -2.95 15.90
CA LEU A 117 5.42 -1.86 16.85
C LEU A 117 6.60 -1.59 17.79
N ASP A 118 7.36 -2.63 18.13
CA ASP A 118 8.52 -2.50 19.01
C ASP A 118 9.56 -1.59 18.36
N GLY A 119 10.00 -0.54 19.08
CA GLY A 119 10.96 0.44 18.58
C GLY A 119 10.44 1.31 17.44
N LEU A 120 9.11 1.31 17.17
CA LEU A 120 8.54 2.06 16.06
C LEU A 120 8.74 3.58 16.22
N SER A 121 8.63 4.11 17.44
CA SER A 121 8.82 5.54 17.70
C SER A 121 10.21 6.01 17.27
N GLU A 122 11.25 5.24 17.64
CA GLU A 122 12.63 5.54 17.29
C GLU A 122 12.83 5.50 15.77
N ARG A 123 12.29 4.46 15.11
CA ARG A 123 12.37 4.33 13.65
C ARG A 123 11.63 5.46 12.93
N LEU A 124 10.44 5.86 13.43
CA LEU A 124 9.69 6.98 12.84
C LEU A 124 10.49 8.30 12.94
N LYS A 125 11.16 8.53 14.08
CA LYS A 125 12.01 9.69 14.26
C LYS A 125 13.17 9.69 13.23
N GLU A 126 13.82 8.53 13.07
CA GLU A 126 14.90 8.35 12.08
C GLU A 126 14.40 8.64 10.67
N TYR A 127 13.30 8.00 10.25
CA TYR A 127 12.75 8.18 8.90
C TYR A 127 12.28 9.61 8.65
N LYS A 128 11.71 10.26 9.67
CA LYS A 128 11.31 11.68 9.58
C LYS A 128 12.54 12.56 9.28
N ASN A 129 13.67 12.28 9.94
CA ASN A 129 14.93 13.02 9.70
C ASN A 129 15.46 12.76 8.28
N MET A 130 15.16 11.60 7.69
CA MET A 130 15.51 11.30 6.30
C MET A 130 14.51 11.89 5.29
N GLY A 131 13.46 12.59 5.77
CA GLY A 131 12.48 13.27 4.93
C GLY A 131 11.16 12.55 4.74
N ALA A 132 10.91 11.45 5.44
CA ALA A 132 9.63 10.74 5.33
C ALA A 132 8.48 11.60 5.84
N THR A 133 7.43 11.71 5.03
CA THR A 133 6.21 12.46 5.35
C THR A 133 5.02 11.53 5.58
N PHE A 134 5.11 10.28 5.15
CA PHE A 134 4.06 9.28 5.36
C PHE A 134 4.68 7.90 5.59
N ALA A 135 3.91 7.01 6.17
CA ALA A 135 4.34 5.63 6.42
C ALA A 135 3.26 4.66 5.94
N LYS A 136 3.61 3.39 5.77
CA LYS A 136 2.66 2.36 5.37
C LYS A 136 2.82 1.12 6.23
N TRP A 137 1.69 0.53 6.63
CA TRP A 137 1.62 -0.73 7.40
C TRP A 137 0.56 -1.63 6.79
N ARG A 138 0.95 -2.86 6.48
CA ARG A 138 0.07 -3.86 5.87
C ARG A 138 -0.32 -4.92 6.89
N ALA A 139 -1.62 -5.18 7.01
CA ALA A 139 -2.19 -6.34 7.67
C ALA A 139 -2.84 -7.22 6.59
N VAL A 140 -2.88 -8.54 6.80
CA VAL A 140 -3.47 -9.46 5.81
C VAL A 140 -4.55 -10.33 6.44
N TYR A 141 -5.57 -10.62 5.66
CA TYR A 141 -6.70 -11.46 6.08
C TYR A 141 -6.99 -12.48 4.99
N THR A 142 -7.01 -13.75 5.36
CA THR A 142 -7.31 -14.85 4.43
C THR A 142 -8.76 -15.29 4.64
N ILE A 143 -9.54 -15.35 3.56
CA ILE A 143 -10.90 -15.88 3.63
C ILE A 143 -10.85 -17.40 3.47
N GLY A 144 -11.45 -18.10 4.42
CA GLY A 144 -11.62 -19.55 4.44
C GLY A 144 -12.88 -19.90 5.20
N GLU A 145 -13.04 -21.19 5.53
CA GLU A 145 -14.25 -21.68 6.21
C GLU A 145 -14.51 -20.96 7.53
N ASN A 146 -13.44 -20.81 8.36
CA ASN A 146 -13.53 -20.17 9.69
C ASN A 146 -12.57 -18.98 9.81
N THR A 147 -12.10 -18.43 8.69
CA THR A 147 -11.16 -17.30 8.68
C THR A 147 -11.67 -16.19 7.76
N PRO A 148 -11.31 -14.93 8.08
CA PRO A 148 -10.58 -14.51 9.28
C PRO A 148 -11.49 -14.56 10.52
N SER A 149 -10.92 -14.98 11.64
CA SER A 149 -11.60 -14.95 12.93
C SER A 149 -11.80 -13.50 13.40
N GLU A 150 -12.74 -13.30 14.28
CA GLU A 150 -12.93 -11.97 14.88
C GLU A 150 -11.70 -11.54 15.70
N ASP A 151 -11.03 -12.48 16.35
CA ASP A 151 -9.80 -12.20 17.10
C ASP A 151 -8.69 -11.71 16.15
N CYS A 152 -8.51 -12.36 15.01
CA CYS A 152 -7.53 -11.92 14.01
C CYS A 152 -7.82 -10.49 13.54
N MET A 153 -9.09 -10.18 13.26
CA MET A 153 -9.50 -8.83 12.86
C MET A 153 -9.21 -7.81 13.96
N ARG A 154 -9.57 -8.13 15.24
CA ARG A 154 -9.39 -7.22 16.39
C ARG A 154 -7.90 -6.99 16.71
N GLU A 155 -7.08 -8.05 16.72
CA GLU A 155 -5.66 -7.92 17.02
C GLU A 155 -4.94 -7.07 15.95
N ASN A 156 -5.20 -7.33 14.68
CA ASN A 156 -4.63 -6.51 13.60
C ASN A 156 -5.15 -5.07 13.64
N ALA A 157 -6.42 -4.86 14.01
CA ALA A 157 -6.99 -3.50 14.14
C ALA A 157 -6.30 -2.72 15.27
N ARG A 158 -6.01 -3.37 16.41
CA ARG A 158 -5.25 -2.76 17.53
C ARG A 158 -3.86 -2.34 17.08
N VAL A 159 -3.19 -3.22 16.31
CA VAL A 159 -1.86 -2.93 15.77
C VAL A 159 -1.93 -1.74 14.80
N LEU A 160 -2.88 -1.75 13.85
CA LEU A 160 -3.07 -0.66 12.88
C LEU A 160 -3.39 0.66 13.58
N GLY A 161 -4.24 0.63 14.60
CA GLY A 161 -4.61 1.82 15.38
C GLY A 161 -3.40 2.41 16.12
N LYS A 162 -2.61 1.56 16.80
CA LYS A 162 -1.39 1.99 17.50
C LYS A 162 -0.37 2.57 16.53
N TYR A 163 -0.14 1.89 15.41
CA TYR A 163 0.75 2.35 14.36
C TYR A 163 0.32 3.74 13.85
N ALA A 164 -0.99 3.91 13.56
CA ALA A 164 -1.52 5.18 13.05
C ALA A 164 -1.34 6.31 14.07
N ALA A 165 -1.66 6.05 15.35
CA ALA A 165 -1.48 7.04 16.41
C ALA A 165 -0.01 7.47 16.54
N LEU A 166 0.91 6.49 16.57
CA LEU A 166 2.35 6.77 16.66
C LEU A 166 2.84 7.61 15.46
N CYS A 167 2.43 7.28 14.24
CA CYS A 167 2.80 8.08 13.07
C CYS A 167 2.37 9.53 13.23
N GLN A 168 1.14 9.75 13.71
CA GLN A 168 0.59 11.11 13.85
C GLN A 168 1.30 11.91 14.95
N GLU A 169 1.81 11.28 15.99
CA GLU A 169 2.66 11.96 16.99
C GLU A 169 3.87 12.62 16.33
N PHE A 170 4.43 11.98 15.30
CA PHE A 170 5.56 12.50 14.54
C PHE A 170 5.12 13.36 13.35
N SER A 171 3.82 13.64 13.18
CA SER A 171 3.25 14.36 12.03
C SER A 171 3.61 13.66 10.71
N ILE A 172 3.55 12.33 10.71
CA ILE A 172 3.71 11.43 9.57
C ILE A 172 2.31 10.88 9.25
N VAL A 173 1.87 10.95 7.98
CA VAL A 173 0.56 10.43 7.56
C VAL A 173 0.62 8.89 7.54
N PRO A 174 -0.22 8.18 8.31
CA PRO A 174 -0.27 6.72 8.21
C PRO A 174 -1.12 6.28 7.02
N ILE A 175 -0.56 5.40 6.18
CA ILE A 175 -1.34 4.59 5.24
C ILE A 175 -1.59 3.25 5.93
N ILE A 176 -2.84 2.95 6.22
CA ILE A 176 -3.25 1.65 6.73
C ILE A 176 -3.61 0.75 5.55
N GLU A 177 -3.09 -0.48 5.53
CA GLU A 177 -3.33 -1.41 4.42
C GLU A 177 -3.92 -2.73 4.94
N PRO A 178 -5.23 -2.76 5.29
CA PRO A 178 -5.90 -4.01 5.68
C PRO A 178 -6.29 -4.79 4.42
N GLU A 179 -5.41 -5.65 3.96
CA GLU A 179 -5.58 -6.38 2.69
C GLU A 179 -6.28 -7.73 2.91
N VAL A 180 -7.50 -7.83 2.41
CA VAL A 180 -8.18 -9.12 2.26
C VAL A 180 -7.58 -9.77 1.01
N LEU A 181 -6.99 -10.95 1.20
CA LEU A 181 -6.26 -11.65 0.13
C LEU A 181 -7.24 -12.25 -0.88
N ILE A 182 -6.82 -12.24 -2.15
CA ILE A 182 -7.61 -12.82 -3.25
C ILE A 182 -7.49 -14.36 -3.30
N ASP A 183 -6.61 -14.93 -2.48
CA ASP A 183 -6.42 -16.38 -2.46
C ASP A 183 -7.67 -17.07 -1.92
N GLY A 184 -8.01 -18.23 -2.49
CA GLY A 184 -9.18 -19.00 -2.11
C GLY A 184 -10.31 -18.96 -3.14
N ASP A 185 -11.43 -19.59 -2.80
CA ASP A 185 -12.57 -19.82 -3.68
C ASP A 185 -13.83 -19.03 -3.28
N HIS A 186 -13.69 -18.09 -2.36
CA HIS A 186 -14.81 -17.29 -1.84
C HIS A 186 -15.49 -16.46 -2.94
N ASN A 187 -16.80 -16.26 -2.81
CA ASN A 187 -17.55 -15.40 -3.70
C ASN A 187 -17.38 -13.91 -3.32
N ILE A 188 -17.90 -13.02 -4.17
CA ILE A 188 -17.79 -11.58 -3.97
C ILE A 188 -18.54 -11.10 -2.73
N GLU A 189 -19.66 -11.76 -2.40
CA GLU A 189 -20.47 -11.43 -1.23
C GLU A 189 -19.71 -11.71 0.06
N LYS A 190 -18.96 -12.82 0.12
CA LYS A 190 -18.12 -13.15 1.29
C LYS A 190 -16.97 -12.16 1.44
N CYS A 191 -16.35 -11.75 0.33
CA CYS A 191 -15.33 -10.71 0.34
C CYS A 191 -15.89 -9.39 0.89
N TYR A 192 -17.12 -9.02 0.46
CA TYR A 192 -17.81 -7.82 0.96
C TYR A 192 -18.03 -7.90 2.47
N GLU A 193 -18.60 -9.02 2.95
CA GLU A 193 -18.87 -9.25 4.38
C GLU A 193 -17.60 -9.07 5.22
N VAL A 194 -16.54 -9.78 4.84
CA VAL A 194 -15.26 -9.77 5.58
C VAL A 194 -14.64 -8.37 5.58
N THR A 195 -14.60 -7.73 4.42
CA THR A 195 -13.98 -6.40 4.28
C THR A 195 -14.77 -5.35 5.09
N SER A 196 -16.09 -5.40 5.03
CA SER A 196 -16.99 -4.49 5.75
C SER A 196 -16.77 -4.62 7.27
N LYS A 197 -16.83 -5.84 7.78
CA LYS A 197 -16.61 -6.12 9.21
C LYS A 197 -15.22 -5.65 9.66
N ASN A 198 -14.20 -5.90 8.83
CA ASN A 198 -12.83 -5.51 9.12
C ASN A 198 -12.70 -3.98 9.22
N PHE A 199 -13.30 -3.23 8.29
CA PHE A 199 -13.28 -1.76 8.34
C PHE A 199 -13.97 -1.24 9.59
N ASP A 200 -15.15 -1.78 9.94
CA ASP A 200 -15.88 -1.36 11.16
C ASP A 200 -15.01 -1.53 12.40
N ILE A 201 -14.32 -2.67 12.53
CA ILE A 201 -13.44 -2.95 13.68
C ILE A 201 -12.24 -2.00 13.68
N ILE A 202 -11.59 -1.80 12.53
CA ILE A 202 -10.39 -0.95 12.40
C ILE A 202 -10.73 0.50 12.78
N PHE A 203 -11.79 1.07 12.21
CA PHE A 203 -12.13 2.47 12.48
C PHE A 203 -12.64 2.67 13.90
N ALA A 204 -13.36 1.69 14.46
CA ALA A 204 -13.76 1.74 15.89
C ALA A 204 -12.51 1.79 16.79
N GLU A 205 -11.50 0.98 16.49
CA GLU A 205 -10.25 0.94 17.27
C GLU A 205 -9.45 2.25 17.10
N MET A 206 -9.42 2.79 15.91
CA MET A 206 -8.76 4.10 15.66
C MET A 206 -9.41 5.23 16.45
N TRP A 207 -10.75 5.26 16.53
CA TRP A 207 -11.46 6.27 17.32
C TRP A 207 -11.13 6.14 18.81
N LYS A 208 -11.10 4.91 19.35
CA LYS A 208 -10.71 4.68 20.75
C LYS A 208 -9.31 5.21 21.07
N LEU A 209 -8.40 5.13 20.10
CA LEU A 209 -7.01 5.56 20.25
C LEU A 209 -6.80 7.05 19.90
N GLY A 210 -7.87 7.78 19.56
CA GLY A 210 -7.79 9.21 19.25
C GLY A 210 -7.10 9.53 17.95
N VAL A 211 -7.06 8.59 17.00
CA VAL A 211 -6.45 8.81 15.68
C VAL A 211 -7.24 9.90 14.92
N PHE A 212 -6.51 10.86 14.37
CA PHE A 212 -7.09 11.96 13.59
C PHE A 212 -7.38 11.44 12.17
N ILE A 213 -8.62 11.02 11.94
CA ILE A 213 -9.06 10.35 10.70
C ILE A 213 -8.75 11.15 9.42
N PRO A 214 -8.89 12.51 9.38
CA PRO A 214 -8.53 13.25 8.17
C PRO A 214 -7.04 13.20 7.81
N GLY A 215 -6.19 12.75 8.72
CA GLY A 215 -4.77 12.51 8.47
C GLY A 215 -4.42 11.04 8.24
N VAL A 216 -5.38 10.22 7.79
CA VAL A 216 -5.17 8.78 7.51
C VAL A 216 -5.50 8.52 6.04
N ILE A 217 -4.72 7.67 5.39
CA ILE A 217 -5.05 7.14 4.05
C ILE A 217 -5.32 5.64 4.18
N LEU A 218 -6.45 5.20 3.66
CA LEU A 218 -6.80 3.78 3.55
C LEU A 218 -6.27 3.24 2.23
N LYS A 219 -5.45 2.21 2.28
CA LYS A 219 -5.02 1.45 1.11
C LYS A 219 -5.72 0.09 1.15
N THR A 220 -6.55 -0.19 0.16
CA THR A 220 -7.38 -1.40 0.17
C THR A 220 -7.45 -2.09 -1.19
N SER A 221 -7.84 -3.36 -1.18
CA SER A 221 -8.22 -4.09 -2.38
C SER A 221 -9.65 -3.73 -2.79
N MET A 222 -9.99 -3.96 -4.04
CA MET A 222 -11.39 -3.97 -4.46
C MET A 222 -12.08 -5.20 -3.85
N ILE A 223 -13.41 -5.17 -3.78
CA ILE A 223 -14.23 -6.32 -3.39
C ILE A 223 -14.25 -7.29 -4.57
N LEU A 224 -13.60 -8.44 -4.41
CA LEU A 224 -13.38 -9.41 -5.50
C LEU A 224 -13.73 -10.83 -5.04
N PRO A 225 -14.23 -11.68 -5.95
CA PRO A 225 -14.23 -13.10 -5.64
C PRO A 225 -12.80 -13.64 -5.58
N GLY A 226 -12.60 -14.72 -4.89
CA GLY A 226 -11.33 -15.41 -4.80
C GLY A 226 -10.80 -15.82 -6.18
N LYS A 227 -9.49 -15.98 -6.26
CA LYS A 227 -8.85 -16.34 -7.55
C LYS A 227 -9.32 -17.71 -8.06
N ASP A 228 -9.70 -18.60 -7.13
CA ASP A 228 -10.13 -19.97 -7.41
C ASP A 228 -11.66 -20.11 -7.39
N ALA A 229 -12.40 -19.00 -7.23
CA ALA A 229 -13.86 -18.99 -7.23
C ALA A 229 -14.42 -19.52 -8.56
N ALA A 230 -15.45 -20.36 -8.46
CA ALA A 230 -16.12 -20.94 -9.62
C ALA A 230 -16.79 -19.86 -10.49
N GLU A 231 -17.34 -18.83 -9.85
CA GLU A 231 -18.00 -17.73 -10.54
C GLU A 231 -17.14 -16.46 -10.48
N LYS A 232 -16.88 -15.88 -11.66
CA LYS A 232 -16.14 -14.61 -11.76
C LYS A 232 -17.13 -13.45 -11.85
N ALA A 233 -16.83 -12.37 -11.17
CA ALA A 233 -17.66 -11.17 -11.19
C ALA A 233 -17.28 -10.26 -12.36
N SER A 234 -18.25 -9.58 -12.94
CA SER A 234 -17.99 -8.57 -13.99
C SER A 234 -17.32 -7.33 -13.37
N PRO A 235 -16.61 -6.53 -14.17
CA PRO A 235 -16.02 -5.28 -13.68
C PRO A 235 -17.05 -4.36 -13.01
N GLU A 236 -18.29 -4.30 -13.54
CA GLU A 236 -19.37 -3.46 -13.00
C GLU A 236 -19.79 -3.95 -11.61
N LYS A 237 -19.97 -5.27 -11.44
CA LYS A 237 -20.31 -5.86 -10.14
C LYS A 237 -19.20 -5.60 -9.10
N ILE A 238 -17.95 -5.71 -9.52
CA ILE A 238 -16.78 -5.41 -8.67
C ILE A 238 -16.79 -3.93 -8.24
N ALA A 239 -17.00 -3.02 -9.20
CA ALA A 239 -17.02 -1.57 -8.92
C ALA A 239 -18.17 -1.23 -7.97
N GLU A 240 -19.36 -1.74 -8.23
CA GLU A 240 -20.56 -1.53 -7.40
C GLU A 240 -20.32 -2.03 -5.96
N ALA A 241 -19.87 -3.28 -5.81
CA ALA A 241 -19.63 -3.88 -4.49
C ALA A 241 -18.56 -3.09 -3.71
N THR A 242 -17.48 -2.68 -4.41
CA THR A 242 -16.39 -1.90 -3.80
C THR A 242 -16.89 -0.53 -3.34
N LEU A 243 -17.60 0.21 -4.20
CA LEU A 243 -18.13 1.53 -3.85
C LEU A 243 -19.14 1.43 -2.70
N ARG A 244 -20.02 0.41 -2.72
CA ARG A 244 -21.00 0.18 -1.65
C ARG A 244 -20.27 -0.06 -0.30
N CYS A 245 -19.23 -0.90 -0.29
CA CYS A 245 -18.44 -1.18 0.90
C CYS A 245 -17.76 0.09 1.43
N LEU A 246 -17.07 0.81 0.56
CA LEU A 246 -16.35 2.03 0.95
C LEU A 246 -17.30 3.10 1.51
N LYS A 247 -18.44 3.32 0.86
CA LYS A 247 -19.44 4.33 1.30
C LYS A 247 -20.08 3.97 2.63
N ALA A 248 -20.29 2.69 2.90
CA ALA A 248 -20.99 2.23 4.11
C ALA A 248 -20.06 2.12 5.32
N HIS A 249 -18.79 1.77 5.13
CA HIS A 249 -17.91 1.32 6.21
C HIS A 249 -16.63 2.15 6.39
N VAL A 250 -16.38 3.14 5.51
CA VAL A 250 -15.20 4.03 5.66
C VAL A 250 -15.69 5.42 6.07
N PRO A 251 -15.11 6.02 7.13
CA PRO A 251 -15.55 7.36 7.57
C PRO A 251 -15.45 8.40 6.45
N VAL A 252 -16.49 9.22 6.30
CA VAL A 252 -16.57 10.28 5.27
C VAL A 252 -15.38 11.24 5.38
N GLY A 253 -14.89 11.47 6.59
CA GLY A 253 -13.78 12.39 6.83
C GLY A 253 -12.39 11.80 6.64
N ILE A 254 -12.24 10.58 6.10
CA ILE A 254 -10.90 10.00 5.89
C ILE A 254 -10.10 10.84 4.91
N GLY A 255 -8.79 10.95 5.16
CA GLY A 255 -7.91 11.79 4.33
C GLY A 255 -7.77 11.33 2.88
N GLY A 256 -7.92 10.02 2.63
CA GLY A 256 -7.89 9.50 1.27
C GLY A 256 -8.05 7.99 1.20
N ILE A 257 -8.39 7.49 0.00
CA ILE A 257 -8.50 6.04 -0.26
C ILE A 257 -7.69 5.75 -1.52
N VAL A 258 -6.83 4.75 -1.45
CA VAL A 258 -6.08 4.27 -2.60
C VAL A 258 -6.27 2.76 -2.75
N UNK A 259 -6.53 2.39 -3.89
CA UNK A 259 -6.78 0.98 -4.10
C UNK A 259 -5.48 0.28 -4.39
N UNK A 260 -5.47 -0.76 -3.97
CA UNK A 260 -4.36 -1.53 -4.33
C UNK A 260 -4.58 -1.98 -5.73
N UNK A 261 -3.97 -1.75 -6.39
CA UNK A 261 -4.06 -2.23 -7.68
C UNK A 261 -3.68 -3.61 -7.68
N UNK A 262 -4.37 -4.08 -7.02
CA UNK A 262 -4.19 -5.44 -6.87
C UNK A 262 -4.60 -6.23 -8.04
N UNK A 263 -5.12 -5.74 -8.57
CA UNK A 263 -5.61 -6.37 -9.64
C UNK A 263 -4.68 -6.56 -10.76
N UNK A 264 -3.98 -6.03 -10.68
CA UNK A 264 -3.12 -6.18 -11.70
C UNK A 264 -2.37 -7.47 -11.75
N ARG A 265 -2.66 -8.34 -10.98
CA ARG A 265 -1.86 -9.58 -10.99
C ARG A 265 -2.28 -10.63 -12.05
N ARG A 266 -3.49 -10.63 -12.57
CA ARG A 266 -3.93 -11.71 -13.50
C ARG A 266 -4.90 -11.37 -14.63
N THR A 267 -5.24 -10.12 -14.85
CA THR A 267 -6.07 -9.73 -16.02
C THR A 267 -5.61 -8.36 -16.49
N SER A 268 -5.88 -8.02 -17.72
CA SER A 268 -5.59 -6.69 -18.25
C SER A 268 -6.12 -5.61 -17.29
N GLY A 269 -5.27 -5.22 -16.37
CA GLY A 269 -5.62 -4.32 -15.26
C GLY A 269 -6.13 -2.96 -15.69
N ARG A 270 -5.89 -2.61 -16.94
CA ARG A 270 -6.36 -1.38 -17.56
C ARG A 270 -7.88 -1.31 -17.64
N SER A 271 -8.53 -2.40 -17.99
CA SER A 271 -9.98 -2.42 -18.19
C SER A 271 -10.77 -2.21 -16.88
N ARG A 272 -10.41 -2.93 -15.82
CA ARG A 272 -11.14 -2.86 -14.53
C ARG A 272 -10.97 -1.51 -13.82
N TYR A 273 -9.83 -0.88 -13.97
CA TYR A 273 -9.56 0.42 -13.37
C TYR A 273 -10.38 1.53 -14.05
N PHE A 274 -10.39 1.56 -15.36
CA PHE A 274 -11.18 2.54 -16.14
C PHE A 274 -12.68 2.39 -15.88
N GLU A 275 -13.17 1.17 -15.68
CA GLU A 275 -14.56 0.92 -15.29
C GLU A 275 -14.87 1.46 -13.90
N PHE A 276 -13.96 1.24 -12.94
CA PHE A 276 -14.12 1.77 -11.59
C PHE A 276 -14.13 3.32 -11.60
N GLU A 277 -13.20 3.95 -12.32
CA GLU A 277 -13.19 5.42 -12.47
C GLU A 277 -14.48 5.95 -13.12
N ARG A 278 -14.96 5.29 -14.16
CA ARG A 278 -16.18 5.66 -14.86
C ARG A 278 -17.40 5.63 -13.94
N HIS A 279 -17.49 4.63 -13.07
CA HIS A 279 -18.58 4.52 -12.10
C HIS A 279 -18.42 5.47 -10.92
N ALA A 280 -17.18 5.72 -10.49
CA ALA A 280 -16.88 6.63 -9.38
C ALA A 280 -17.10 8.11 -9.76
N SER A 281 -16.81 8.50 -11.00
CA SER A 281 -16.95 9.89 -11.46
C SER A 281 -18.40 10.34 -11.65
N GLY A 282 -19.34 9.39 -11.67
CA GLY A 282 -20.75 9.70 -11.93
C GLY A 282 -21.50 10.38 -10.78
N ARG A 283 -21.10 10.30 -9.51
CA ARG A 283 -21.91 10.85 -8.39
C ARG A 283 -21.25 11.02 -7.02
N ALA A 284 -19.97 11.18 -6.90
CA ALA A 284 -19.43 11.52 -5.58
C ALA A 284 -18.05 12.17 -5.67
N ALA A 285 -18.04 13.45 -5.42
CA ALA A 285 -16.84 14.29 -5.44
C ALA A 285 -15.85 14.01 -4.29
N SER A 286 -15.97 12.90 -3.57
CA SER A 286 -15.13 12.66 -2.39
C SER A 286 -14.35 11.34 -2.38
N VAL A 287 -14.48 10.50 -3.41
CA VAL A 287 -13.69 9.27 -3.49
C VAL A 287 -12.75 9.38 -4.69
N ALA A 288 -11.57 9.92 -4.45
CA ALA A 288 -10.50 9.87 -5.43
C ALA A 288 -9.83 8.50 -5.32
N ALA A 289 -10.17 7.61 -6.25
CA ALA A 289 -9.49 6.31 -6.36
C ALA A 289 -8.18 6.52 -7.11
N TYR A 290 -7.05 6.41 -6.41
CA TYR A 290 -5.73 6.60 -7.00
C TYR A 290 -5.10 5.29 -7.43
N ILE A 291 -4.44 5.33 -8.58
CA ILE A 291 -3.73 4.19 -9.15
C ILE A 291 -2.51 3.87 -8.31
N PHE A 292 -2.44 2.65 -7.78
CA PHE A 292 -1.20 2.08 -7.32
C PHE A 292 -0.51 1.42 -8.52
N LEU A 293 0.39 2.15 -9.15
CA LEU A 293 1.31 1.50 -10.06
C LEU A 293 2.33 0.75 -9.21
N ARG A 294 2.13 -0.55 -9.04
CA ARG A 294 3.26 -1.38 -8.64
C ARG A 294 4.27 -1.31 -9.79
N ALA A 295 5.49 -0.89 -9.47
CA ALA A 295 6.60 -0.97 -10.41
C ALA A 295 6.88 -2.45 -10.69
N GLY A 296 6.17 -2.97 -11.66
CA GLY A 296 6.33 -4.32 -12.15
C GLY A 296 6.04 -4.31 -13.62
N HIS A 297 7.08 -4.58 -14.38
CA HIS A 297 7.00 -4.93 -15.79
C HIS A 297 7.07 -3.76 -16.79
N SER A 298 8.20 -3.13 -16.86
CA SER A 298 8.79 -2.97 -18.17
C SER A 298 9.78 -4.13 -18.33
N LYS A 299 9.33 -5.26 -18.85
CA LYS A 299 10.20 -6.41 -19.17
C LYS A 299 11.44 -5.94 -19.96
N SER A 300 11.28 -4.94 -20.85
CA SER A 300 12.34 -4.43 -21.70
C SER A 300 13.46 -3.65 -20.97
N ARG A 301 13.18 -3.01 -19.83
CA ARG A 301 14.22 -2.24 -19.11
C ARG A 301 14.96 -3.06 -18.05
N ILE A 302 14.28 -4.05 -17.48
CA ILE A 302 14.91 -4.92 -16.46
C ILE A 302 15.81 -5.96 -17.16
N THR A 303 15.45 -6.39 -18.37
CA THR A 303 16.27 -7.30 -19.19
C THR A 303 17.63 -6.65 -19.52
N LYS A 304 17.68 -5.34 -19.75
CA LYS A 304 18.94 -4.62 -19.99
C LYS A 304 19.92 -4.66 -18.81
N LEU A 305 19.41 -4.71 -17.57
CA LEU A 305 20.27 -4.86 -16.39
C LEU A 305 20.95 -6.25 -16.30
N GLY A 306 20.32 -7.27 -16.90
CA GLY A 306 20.91 -8.61 -17.00
C GLY A 306 21.98 -8.71 -18.10
N GLU A 307 21.81 -7.97 -19.19
CA GLU A 307 22.72 -8.03 -20.35
C GLU A 307 24.03 -7.26 -20.13
N GLU A 308 24.00 -6.18 -19.33
CA GLU A 308 25.20 -5.41 -19.00
C GLU A 308 26.15 -6.13 -18.02
N SER A 309 25.65 -7.08 -17.25
CA SER A 309 26.48 -7.84 -16.31
C SER A 309 27.23 -9.02 -16.94
N GLY A 310 26.94 -9.32 -18.21
CA GLY A 310 27.61 -10.42 -18.95
C GLY A 310 28.81 -9.99 -19.82
N ARG A 311 29.24 -8.71 -19.73
CA ARG A 311 30.33 -8.18 -20.54
C ARG A 311 31.49 -7.64 -19.70
N HIS A 312 32.02 -8.49 -18.80
CA HIS A 312 33.32 -8.28 -18.15
C HIS A 312 33.98 -9.61 -17.89
#